data_6d013cde1232b093182deba375a76e33
#
_entry.id   6d013cde1232b093182deba375a76e33
#
_cell.length_a   1.000
_cell.length_b   1.000
_cell.length_c   1.000
_cell.angle_alpha   90.00
_cell.angle_beta   90.00
_cell.angle_gamma   90.00
#
_symmetry.space_group_name_H-M   'P 1'
#
loop_
_entity.id
_entity.type
_entity.pdbx_description
1 polymer ?
#
loop_
_entity_poly.entity_id
_entity_poly.type
_entity_poly.pdbx_seq_one_letter_code
_entity_poly.pdbx_strand_id
1 'polypeptide(L)'
;MNDALYEQLVPRRQKASGILIIVLAVAVAIFGMPLVGFLSFLIAVLILMIAFYFIFPKLNVEYEYMILNHDLQIDAIYNKSKRKHMLSFDIQSAEIIAPKKSPRLNSFHPDKTYDFTSGNENADVYAVMISLDQKNSCVYIEPDRKMIEHMRQWMGSKMFLD
;
A
#
# COMPACT_ATOMS: atom_id res chain seq x y z
N MET A 1 -5.06 18.29 -27.32
CA MET A 1 -5.41 17.22 -26.33
C MET A 1 -4.75 17.63 -25.04
N ASN A 2 -5.53 17.95 -24.02
CA ASN A 2 -4.95 18.21 -22.69
C ASN A 2 -4.61 16.84 -22.10
N ASP A 3 -3.33 16.52 -22.05
CA ASP A 3 -2.85 15.36 -21.29
C ASP A 3 -3.16 15.65 -19.82
N ALA A 4 -4.23 15.05 -19.33
CA ALA A 4 -4.66 15.22 -17.95
C ALA A 4 -3.80 14.30 -17.08
N LEU A 5 -2.66 14.81 -16.62
CA LEU A 5 -1.89 14.18 -15.55
C LEU A 5 -2.61 14.46 -14.23
N TYR A 6 -2.96 13.42 -13.51
CA TYR A 6 -3.49 13.52 -12.16
C TYR A 6 -2.63 12.72 -11.18
N GLU A 7 -2.31 13.31 -10.06
CA GLU A 7 -1.48 12.72 -9.02
C GLU A 7 -2.24 12.73 -7.69
N GLN A 8 -2.19 11.61 -6.98
CA GLN A 8 -2.78 11.44 -5.65
C GLN A 8 -1.79 10.75 -4.72
N LEU A 9 -1.63 11.28 -3.50
CA LEU A 9 -0.85 10.66 -2.44
C LEU A 9 -1.79 9.99 -1.43
N VAL A 10 -1.51 8.70 -1.14
CA VAL A 10 -2.24 7.90 -0.15
C VAL A 10 -1.28 7.47 0.95
N PRO A 11 -1.29 8.14 2.11
CA PRO A 11 -0.43 7.78 3.23
C PRO A 11 -0.89 6.44 3.83
N ARG A 12 0.02 5.48 3.93
CA ARG A 12 -0.26 4.19 4.56
C ARG A 12 -0.27 4.34 6.07
N ARG A 13 -1.30 3.80 6.72
CA ARG A 13 -1.40 3.77 8.18
C ARG A 13 -0.23 2.99 8.76
N GLN A 14 0.47 3.59 9.71
CA GLN A 14 1.59 2.93 10.40
C GLN A 14 1.08 1.67 11.11
N LYS A 15 1.72 0.54 10.85
CA LYS A 15 1.45 -0.68 11.62
C LYS A 15 1.98 -0.49 13.04
N ALA A 16 1.22 -0.94 14.02
CA ALA A 16 1.61 -0.92 15.44
C ALA A 16 2.90 -1.73 15.75
N SER A 17 3.42 -2.46 14.75
CA SER A 17 4.64 -3.27 14.86
C SER A 17 5.88 -2.47 15.30
N GLY A 18 5.99 -1.18 14.93
CA GLY A 18 7.11 -0.36 15.38
C GLY A 18 7.10 -0.09 16.88
N ILE A 19 5.93 0.21 17.44
CA ILE A 19 5.74 0.41 18.88
C ILE A 19 6.00 -0.89 19.64
N LEU A 20 5.50 -2.03 19.10
CA LEU A 20 5.69 -3.34 19.70
C LEU A 20 7.19 -3.70 19.84
N ILE A 21 8.01 -3.39 18.83
CA ILE A 21 9.46 -3.64 18.89
C ILE A 21 10.15 -2.80 19.97
N ILE A 22 9.75 -1.53 20.11
CA ILE A 22 10.29 -0.67 21.18
C ILE A 22 9.91 -1.25 22.54
N VAL A 23 8.64 -1.61 22.73
CA VAL A 23 8.16 -2.22 24.00
C VAL A 23 8.92 -3.51 24.30
N LEU A 24 9.14 -4.37 23.31
CA LEU A 24 9.90 -5.60 23.45
C LEU A 24 11.36 -5.33 23.86
N ALA A 25 12.02 -4.37 23.21
CA ALA A 25 13.40 -4.02 23.56
C ALA A 25 13.53 -3.48 24.99
N VAL A 26 12.57 -2.64 25.42
CA VAL A 26 12.51 -2.13 26.81
C VAL A 26 12.27 -3.27 27.79
N ALA A 27 11.37 -4.20 27.48
CA ALA A 27 11.12 -5.37 28.32
C ALA A 27 12.38 -6.24 28.46
N VAL A 28 13.11 -6.49 27.39
CA VAL A 28 14.40 -7.23 27.42
C VAL A 28 15.42 -6.52 28.30
N ALA A 29 15.52 -5.18 28.22
CA ALA A 29 16.45 -4.42 29.06
C ALA A 29 16.11 -4.55 30.54
N ILE A 30 14.82 -4.39 30.90
CA ILE A 30 14.37 -4.39 32.33
C ILE A 30 14.40 -5.80 32.93
N PHE A 31 13.75 -6.76 32.29
CA PHE A 31 13.59 -8.12 32.82
C PHE A 31 14.82 -9.00 32.61
N GLY A 32 15.67 -8.69 31.63
CA GLY A 32 16.93 -9.39 31.41
C GLY A 32 18.03 -9.01 32.40
N MET A 33 17.95 -7.81 32.98
CA MET A 33 19.00 -7.28 33.87
C MET A 33 19.28 -8.18 35.12
N PRO A 34 18.28 -8.73 35.81
CA PRO A 34 18.52 -9.65 36.93
C PRO A 34 19.13 -11.00 36.52
N LEU A 35 18.90 -11.43 35.25
CA LEU A 35 19.32 -12.75 34.77
C LEU A 35 20.71 -12.74 34.13
N VAL A 36 21.00 -11.73 33.30
CA VAL A 36 22.20 -11.66 32.44
C VAL A 36 23.01 -10.38 32.70
N GLY A 37 22.56 -9.53 33.63
CA GLY A 37 23.24 -8.28 33.99
C GLY A 37 23.27 -7.29 32.81
N PHE A 38 24.39 -6.53 32.72
CA PHE A 38 24.56 -5.48 31.71
C PHE A 38 24.47 -5.96 30.26
N LEU A 39 24.64 -7.26 29.99
CA LEU A 39 24.56 -7.83 28.67
C LEU A 39 23.13 -7.70 28.07
N SER A 40 22.09 -7.72 28.92
CA SER A 40 20.70 -7.50 28.47
C SER A 40 20.48 -6.12 27.86
N PHE A 41 21.14 -5.10 28.41
CA PHE A 41 21.09 -3.75 27.88
C PHE A 41 21.75 -3.68 26.49
N LEU A 42 22.90 -4.30 26.29
CA LEU A 42 23.56 -4.37 24.99
C LEU A 42 22.70 -5.07 23.93
N ILE A 43 22.00 -6.17 24.32
CA ILE A 43 21.07 -6.88 23.44
C ILE A 43 19.88 -5.96 23.05
N ALA A 44 19.32 -5.24 24.00
CA ALA A 44 18.21 -4.30 23.73
C ALA A 44 18.64 -3.18 22.75
N VAL A 45 19.82 -2.61 22.95
CA VAL A 45 20.40 -1.60 22.03
C VAL A 45 20.59 -2.19 20.63
N LEU A 46 21.10 -3.41 20.52
CA LEU A 46 21.27 -4.08 19.23
C LEU A 46 19.94 -4.28 18.51
N ILE A 47 18.89 -4.72 19.24
CA ILE A 47 17.52 -4.88 18.69
C ILE A 47 17.02 -3.54 18.17
N LEU A 48 17.19 -2.45 18.91
CA LEU A 48 16.76 -1.10 18.49
C LEU A 48 17.53 -0.62 17.27
N MET A 49 18.83 -0.86 17.21
CA MET A 49 19.65 -0.50 16.02
C MET A 49 19.18 -1.23 14.77
N ILE A 50 18.94 -2.54 14.85
CA ILE A 50 18.42 -3.33 13.74
C ILE A 50 17.03 -2.84 13.33
N ALA A 51 16.15 -2.58 14.30
CA ALA A 51 14.83 -2.04 14.05
C ALA A 51 14.90 -0.68 13.35
N PHE A 52 15.72 0.23 13.83
CA PHE A 52 15.90 1.56 13.26
C PHE A 52 16.37 1.51 11.80
N TYR A 53 17.30 0.62 11.48
CA TYR A 53 17.85 0.54 10.14
C TYR A 53 16.95 -0.19 9.15
N PHE A 54 16.31 -1.30 9.55
CA PHE A 54 15.56 -2.17 8.62
C PHE A 54 14.05 -2.00 8.67
N ILE A 55 13.47 -1.65 9.82
CA ILE A 55 12.03 -1.69 10.05
C ILE A 55 11.42 -0.29 9.99
N PHE A 56 12.01 0.67 10.71
CA PHE A 56 11.47 2.03 10.77
C PHE A 56 11.33 2.72 9.40
N PRO A 57 12.28 2.59 8.45
CA PRO A 57 12.10 3.17 7.13
C PRO A 57 10.89 2.64 6.36
N LYS A 58 10.47 1.40 6.67
CA LYS A 58 9.33 0.74 6.02
C LYS A 58 7.97 1.04 6.69
N LEU A 59 7.97 1.70 7.83
CA LEU A 59 6.74 2.06 8.53
C LEU A 59 6.07 3.31 7.93
N ASN A 60 6.84 4.25 7.41
CA ASN A 60 6.33 5.46 6.78
C ASN A 60 6.35 5.28 5.25
N VAL A 61 5.27 4.71 4.73
CA VAL A 61 5.08 4.53 3.30
C VAL A 61 3.89 5.36 2.86
N GLU A 62 4.06 6.10 1.78
CA GLU A 62 2.99 6.77 1.06
C GLU A 62 2.93 6.16 -0.34
N TYR A 63 1.75 5.84 -0.83
CA TYR A 63 1.57 5.45 -2.22
C TYR A 63 1.20 6.66 -3.04
N GLU A 64 1.88 6.83 -4.14
CA GLU A 64 1.58 7.87 -5.12
C GLU A 64 0.98 7.21 -6.36
N TYR A 65 -0.24 7.60 -6.68
CA TYR A 65 -0.90 7.19 -7.90
C TYR A 65 -0.75 8.33 -8.91
N MET A 66 -0.18 8.03 -10.05
CA MET A 66 -0.11 8.93 -11.19
C MET A 66 -0.91 8.32 -12.33
N ILE A 67 -1.90 9.05 -12.83
CA ILE A 67 -2.65 8.64 -14.00
C ILE A 67 -2.46 9.66 -15.11
N LEU A 68 -1.99 9.17 -16.25
CA LEU A 68 -1.84 9.95 -17.46
C LEU A 68 -2.70 9.31 -18.55
N ASN A 69 -3.79 9.98 -18.93
CA ASN A 69 -4.80 9.40 -19.80
C ASN A 69 -5.37 8.11 -19.20
N HIS A 70 -5.00 6.94 -19.74
CA HIS A 70 -5.43 5.62 -19.25
C HIS A 70 -4.28 4.83 -18.57
N ASP A 71 -3.05 5.35 -18.56
CA ASP A 71 -1.92 4.70 -17.91
C ASP A 71 -1.85 5.07 -16.44
N LEU A 72 -2.04 4.08 -15.56
CA LEU A 72 -1.91 4.23 -14.12
C LEU A 72 -0.56 3.71 -13.66
N GLN A 73 0.21 4.58 -13.03
CA GLN A 73 1.47 4.24 -12.37
C GLN A 73 1.31 4.38 -10.86
N ILE A 74 1.85 3.42 -10.12
CA ILE A 74 1.84 3.40 -8.65
C ILE A 74 3.26 3.30 -8.15
N ASP A 75 3.66 4.30 -7.38
CA ASP A 75 4.96 4.38 -6.73
C ASP A 75 4.79 4.33 -5.21
N ALA A 76 5.78 3.77 -4.51
CA ALA A 76 5.87 3.83 -3.05
C ALA A 76 6.95 4.82 -2.65
N ILE A 77 6.59 5.77 -1.78
CA ILE A 77 7.49 6.77 -1.22
C ILE A 77 7.77 6.39 0.24
N TYR A 78 9.01 6.06 0.53
CA TYR A 78 9.50 5.71 1.87
C TYR A 78 10.10 6.94 2.56
N ASN A 79 9.64 7.26 3.78
CA ASN A 79 10.13 8.40 4.57
C ASN A 79 10.16 9.71 3.79
N LYS A 80 9.20 9.96 2.89
CA LYS A 80 9.08 11.18 2.06
C LYS A 80 10.33 11.49 1.21
N SER A 81 11.24 10.55 1.04
CA SER A 81 12.51 10.79 0.34
C SER A 81 12.86 9.74 -0.70
N LYS A 82 12.55 8.47 -0.46
CA LYS A 82 12.95 7.37 -1.32
C LYS A 82 11.76 6.84 -2.10
N ARG A 83 11.71 7.14 -3.40
CA ARG A 83 10.68 6.65 -4.33
C ARG A 83 11.09 5.29 -4.91
N LYS A 84 10.14 4.37 -4.97
CA LYS A 84 10.28 3.07 -5.61
C LYS A 84 9.08 2.82 -6.50
N HIS A 85 9.33 2.56 -7.79
CA HIS A 85 8.29 2.10 -8.70
C HIS A 85 7.76 0.72 -8.28
N MET A 86 6.44 0.59 -8.18
CA MET A 86 5.77 -0.62 -7.74
C MET A 86 5.04 -1.32 -8.88
N LEU A 87 4.23 -0.58 -9.64
CA LEU A 87 3.39 -1.12 -10.68
C LEU A 87 3.00 -0.03 -11.68
N SER A 88 2.87 -0.42 -12.96
CA SER A 88 2.33 0.43 -14.03
C SER A 88 1.50 -0.43 -14.97
N PHE A 89 0.31 0.04 -15.34
CA PHE A 89 -0.57 -0.66 -16.25
C PHE A 89 -1.60 0.29 -16.88
N ASP A 90 -2.09 -0.12 -18.05
CA ASP A 90 -3.22 0.51 -18.74
C ASP A 90 -4.53 0.08 -18.07
N ILE A 91 -5.29 1.03 -17.50
CA ILE A 91 -6.59 0.74 -16.87
C ILE A 91 -7.61 0.18 -17.86
N GLN A 92 -7.53 0.49 -19.14
CA GLN A 92 -8.45 -0.04 -20.16
C GLN A 92 -8.31 -1.55 -20.34
N SER A 93 -7.13 -2.11 -20.02
CA SER A 93 -6.88 -3.55 -20.04
C SER A 93 -7.51 -4.27 -18.83
N ALA A 94 -8.00 -3.54 -17.84
CA ALA A 94 -8.73 -4.13 -16.73
C ALA A 94 -10.08 -4.73 -17.19
N GLU A 95 -10.44 -5.85 -16.61
CA GLU A 95 -11.73 -6.51 -16.86
C GLU A 95 -12.86 -5.77 -16.15
N ILE A 96 -12.61 -5.35 -14.91
CA ILE A 96 -13.56 -4.62 -14.07
C ILE A 96 -12.81 -3.77 -13.03
N ILE A 97 -13.39 -2.60 -12.72
CA ILE A 97 -13.03 -1.79 -11.55
C ILE A 97 -14.30 -1.60 -10.73
N ALA A 98 -14.28 -2.01 -9.46
CA ALA A 98 -15.43 -1.91 -8.58
C ALA A 98 -14.99 -1.74 -7.11
N PRO A 99 -15.87 -1.21 -6.23
CA PRO A 99 -15.60 -1.18 -4.80
C PRO A 99 -15.25 -2.57 -4.27
N LYS A 100 -14.30 -2.66 -3.36
CA LYS A 100 -13.79 -3.92 -2.80
C LYS A 100 -14.88 -4.86 -2.28
N LYS A 101 -16.00 -4.30 -1.82
CA LYS A 101 -17.14 -5.07 -1.26
C LYS A 101 -18.22 -5.36 -2.30
N SER A 102 -18.04 -5.00 -3.56
CA SER A 102 -19.04 -5.19 -4.61
C SER A 102 -19.24 -6.69 -4.90
N PRO A 103 -20.50 -7.17 -4.96
CA PRO A 103 -20.81 -8.55 -5.34
C PRO A 103 -20.31 -8.92 -6.72
N ARG A 104 -20.08 -7.94 -7.59
CA ARG A 104 -19.58 -8.12 -8.96
C ARG A 104 -18.19 -8.75 -9.01
N LEU A 105 -17.43 -8.66 -7.92
CA LEU A 105 -16.09 -9.22 -7.78
C LEU A 105 -16.08 -10.71 -7.42
N ASN A 106 -17.22 -11.27 -6.99
CA ASN A 106 -17.32 -12.65 -6.50
C ASN A 106 -16.99 -13.73 -7.55
N SER A 107 -17.13 -13.40 -8.83
CA SER A 107 -16.79 -14.30 -9.94
C SER A 107 -15.32 -14.29 -10.32
N PHE A 108 -14.55 -13.36 -9.78
CA PHE A 108 -13.12 -13.21 -10.08
C PHE A 108 -12.27 -13.93 -9.03
N HIS A 109 -11.32 -14.73 -9.50
CA HIS A 109 -10.39 -15.48 -8.64
C HIS A 109 -8.95 -15.09 -9.02
N PRO A 110 -8.41 -14.00 -8.41
CA PRO A 110 -7.07 -13.56 -8.75
C PRO A 110 -6.02 -14.51 -8.19
N ASP A 111 -5.01 -14.81 -9.01
CA ASP A 111 -3.82 -15.58 -8.60
C ASP A 111 -2.89 -14.74 -7.71
N LYS A 112 -2.92 -13.41 -7.91
CA LYS A 112 -2.07 -12.46 -7.20
C LYS A 112 -2.85 -11.23 -6.78
N THR A 113 -2.56 -10.76 -5.58
CA THR A 113 -3.17 -9.54 -5.03
C THR A 113 -2.09 -8.53 -4.66
N TYR A 114 -2.28 -7.30 -5.10
CA TYR A 114 -1.47 -6.15 -4.74
C TYR A 114 -2.32 -5.18 -3.91
N ASP A 115 -1.80 -4.73 -2.79
CA ASP A 115 -2.49 -3.80 -1.90
C ASP A 115 -1.68 -2.50 -1.75
N PHE A 116 -2.17 -1.46 -2.39
CA PHE A 116 -1.59 -0.13 -2.35
C PHE A 116 -2.46 0.88 -1.59
N THR A 117 -3.34 0.40 -0.72
CA THR A 117 -4.25 1.24 0.07
C THR A 117 -3.58 1.81 1.32
N SER A 118 -4.25 2.79 1.94
CA SER A 118 -3.84 3.33 3.25
C SER A 118 -3.91 2.30 4.38
N GLY A 119 -4.70 1.23 4.22
CA GLY A 119 -5.05 0.27 5.27
C GLY A 119 -6.06 0.83 6.28
N ASN A 120 -6.76 1.92 5.96
CA ASN A 120 -7.87 2.42 6.75
C ASN A 120 -9.14 1.60 6.43
N GLU A 121 -9.78 1.06 7.47
CA GLU A 121 -11.00 0.24 7.30
C GLU A 121 -12.20 1.02 6.76
N ASN A 122 -12.21 2.34 6.95
CA ASN A 122 -13.26 3.24 6.50
C ASN A 122 -12.97 3.90 5.15
N ALA A 123 -11.89 3.52 4.48
CA ALA A 123 -11.53 4.07 3.18
C ALA A 123 -12.34 3.43 2.05
N ASP A 124 -12.62 4.21 1.03
CA ASP A 124 -13.28 3.75 -0.19
C ASP A 124 -12.25 3.05 -1.09
N VAL A 125 -12.11 1.74 -0.87
CA VAL A 125 -11.16 0.90 -1.61
C VAL A 125 -11.82 0.32 -2.85
N TYR A 126 -11.15 0.44 -3.99
CA TYR A 126 -11.52 -0.17 -5.26
C TYR A 126 -10.60 -1.32 -5.60
N ALA A 127 -11.17 -2.35 -6.21
CA ALA A 127 -10.45 -3.48 -6.77
C ALA A 127 -10.40 -3.34 -8.30
N VAL A 128 -9.21 -3.41 -8.84
CA VAL A 128 -8.93 -3.46 -10.28
C VAL A 128 -8.58 -4.90 -10.62
N MET A 129 -9.45 -5.59 -11.37
CA MET A 129 -9.17 -6.94 -11.87
C MET A 129 -8.52 -6.84 -13.23
N ILE A 130 -7.28 -7.32 -13.32
CA ILE A 130 -6.45 -7.16 -14.51
C ILE A 130 -5.49 -8.33 -14.68
N SER A 131 -5.19 -8.69 -15.92
CA SER A 131 -4.14 -9.67 -16.21
C SER A 131 -2.78 -8.96 -16.27
N LEU A 132 -1.88 -9.29 -15.35
CA LEU A 132 -0.51 -8.80 -15.28
C LEU A 132 0.46 -9.98 -15.41
N ASP A 133 1.44 -9.88 -16.30
CA ASP A 133 2.41 -10.96 -16.53
C ASP A 133 1.74 -12.34 -16.75
N GLN A 134 0.64 -12.39 -17.50
CA GLN A 134 -0.17 -13.59 -17.78
C GLN A 134 -0.83 -14.22 -16.54
N LYS A 135 -0.96 -13.48 -15.45
CA LYS A 135 -1.65 -13.90 -14.22
C LYS A 135 -2.82 -12.98 -13.92
N ASN A 136 -3.94 -13.59 -13.56
CA ASN A 136 -5.08 -12.83 -13.08
C ASN A 136 -4.72 -12.15 -11.76
N SER A 137 -4.76 -10.84 -11.75
CA SER A 137 -4.31 -10.05 -10.60
C SER A 137 -5.40 -9.12 -10.13
N CYS A 138 -5.46 -8.92 -8.82
CA CYS A 138 -6.28 -7.91 -8.19
C CYS A 138 -5.39 -6.81 -7.62
N VAL A 139 -5.64 -5.57 -8.03
CA VAL A 139 -4.93 -4.40 -7.49
C VAL A 139 -5.91 -3.57 -6.68
N TYR A 140 -5.67 -3.49 -5.36
CA TYR A 140 -6.44 -2.61 -4.48
C TYR A 140 -5.84 -1.22 -4.48
N ILE A 141 -6.67 -0.23 -4.78
CA ILE A 141 -6.34 1.19 -4.78
C ILE A 141 -7.40 1.97 -3.99
N GLU A 142 -7.06 3.17 -3.58
CA GLU A 142 -7.92 4.08 -2.81
C GLU A 142 -8.01 5.43 -3.56
N PRO A 143 -8.70 5.45 -4.74
CA PRO A 143 -8.79 6.63 -5.56
C PRO A 143 -9.70 7.68 -4.92
N ASP A 144 -9.32 8.94 -4.99
CA ASP A 144 -10.20 10.03 -4.65
C ASP A 144 -11.26 10.27 -5.74
N ARG A 145 -12.20 11.17 -5.45
CA ARG A 145 -13.30 11.47 -6.36
C ARG A 145 -12.83 11.91 -7.75
N LYS A 146 -11.78 12.72 -7.82
CA LYS A 146 -11.26 13.23 -9.10
C LYS A 146 -10.64 12.12 -9.93
N MET A 147 -9.88 11.24 -9.28
CA MET A 147 -9.29 10.06 -9.92
C MET A 147 -10.37 9.10 -10.42
N ILE A 148 -11.44 8.88 -9.62
CA ILE A 148 -12.61 8.09 -10.02
C ILE A 148 -13.26 8.68 -11.28
N GLU A 149 -13.51 9.99 -11.30
CA GLU A 149 -14.10 10.69 -12.44
C GLU A 149 -13.21 10.56 -13.68
N HIS A 150 -11.89 10.69 -13.53
CA HIS A 150 -10.93 10.49 -14.61
C HIS A 150 -10.94 9.06 -15.14
N MET A 151 -10.79 8.06 -14.27
CA MET A 151 -10.81 6.64 -14.66
C MET A 151 -12.12 6.25 -15.35
N ARG A 152 -13.25 6.79 -14.92
CA ARG A 152 -14.57 6.51 -15.50
C ARG A 152 -14.68 6.93 -16.95
N GLN A 153 -14.01 8.01 -17.35
CA GLN A 153 -14.01 8.47 -18.75
C GLN A 153 -13.37 7.42 -19.69
N TRP A 154 -12.39 6.69 -19.20
CA TRP A 154 -11.66 5.68 -19.98
C TRP A 154 -12.25 4.27 -19.85
N MET A 155 -12.80 3.94 -18.69
CA MET A 155 -13.33 2.61 -18.38
C MET A 155 -14.78 2.41 -18.81
N GLY A 156 -15.57 3.48 -18.89
CA GLY A 156 -16.98 3.41 -19.27
C GLY A 156 -17.78 2.40 -18.45
N SER A 157 -18.36 1.40 -19.10
CA SER A 157 -19.20 0.37 -18.48
C SER A 157 -18.46 -0.66 -17.64
N LYS A 158 -17.13 -0.69 -17.67
CA LYS A 158 -16.31 -1.62 -16.87
C LYS A 158 -16.02 -1.07 -15.45
N MET A 159 -16.38 0.18 -15.17
CA MET A 159 -16.19 0.79 -13.85
C MET A 159 -17.52 0.96 -13.13
N PHE A 160 -17.62 0.37 -11.94
CA PHE A 160 -18.79 0.41 -11.08
C PHE A 160 -18.47 1.23 -9.82
N LEU A 161 -19.51 1.91 -9.30
CA LEU A 161 -19.38 2.77 -8.11
C LEU A 161 -20.18 2.24 -6.92
N ASP A 162 -20.88 1.10 -7.10
CA ASP A 162 -21.78 0.43 -6.15
C ASP A 162 -21.26 -0.93 -5.68
#